data_e352b9a79e0e0aa50ef2568d4529a14b
#
_entry.id   e352b9a79e0e0aa50ef2568d4529a14b
#
_cell.length_a   1.000
_cell.length_b   1.000
_cell.length_c   1.000
_cell.angle_alpha   90.00
_cell.angle_beta   90.00
_cell.angle_gamma   90.00
#
_symmetry.space_group_name_H-M   'P 1'
#
loop_
_entity.id
_entity.type
_entity.pdbx_description
1 polymer ?
#
loop_
_entity_poly.entity_id
_entity_poly.type
_entity_poly.pdbx_seq_one_letter_code
_entity_poly.pdbx_strand_id
1 'polypeptide(L)'
;IMSFLSLSPGPQVPHDVHVVIEIPTRSEPVKYEIDKKSGTLFVDRFLDTAMFYPCNYGYIPSTLSEDGDPVDVLVMSPSALMSGAVIRVRPIGLLKMEDESGIDSKILAVPIDK
;
A
#
# COMPACT_ATOMS: atom_id res chain seq x y z
N ILE A 1 15.04 16.03 3.49
CA ILE A 1 14.21 14.82 3.66
C ILE A 1 13.31 14.69 2.45
N MET A 2 13.38 13.56 1.77
CA MET A 2 12.48 13.32 0.64
C MET A 2 11.09 12.94 1.14
N SER A 3 10.10 13.68 0.69
CA SER A 3 8.71 13.33 0.91
C SER A 3 8.32 12.18 -0.02
N PHE A 4 7.51 11.23 0.47
CA PHE A 4 6.97 10.18 -0.39
C PHE A 4 6.09 10.74 -1.50
N LEU A 5 5.63 11.97 -1.38
CA LEU A 5 4.88 12.63 -2.46
C LEU A 5 5.75 12.93 -3.69
N SER A 6 7.06 13.08 -3.50
CA SER A 6 7.96 13.34 -4.61
C SER A 6 8.49 12.07 -5.27
N LEU A 7 8.21 10.90 -4.68
CA LEU A 7 8.60 9.63 -5.29
C LEU A 7 7.72 9.35 -6.50
N SER A 8 8.32 8.97 -7.62
CA SER A 8 7.56 8.64 -8.81
C SER A 8 6.73 7.36 -8.61
N PRO A 9 5.65 7.16 -9.37
CA PRO A 9 4.86 5.94 -9.27
C PRO A 9 5.58 4.69 -9.78
N GLY A 10 6.71 4.83 -10.42
CA GLY A 10 7.51 3.68 -10.83
C GLY A 10 8.20 3.90 -12.16
N PRO A 11 9.18 3.02 -12.48
CA PRO A 11 9.96 3.16 -13.71
C PRO A 11 9.18 2.84 -14.99
N GLN A 12 8.18 1.97 -14.93
CA GLN A 12 7.38 1.59 -16.11
C GLN A 12 5.94 1.29 -15.72
N VAL A 13 5.21 2.32 -15.34
CA VAL A 13 3.78 2.18 -15.00
C VAL A 13 3.03 1.74 -16.26
N PRO A 14 2.13 0.77 -16.19
CA PRO A 14 1.66 0.03 -14.99
C PRO A 14 2.37 -1.30 -14.74
N HIS A 15 3.43 -1.62 -15.46
CA HIS A 15 4.05 -2.95 -15.39
C HIS A 15 5.10 -3.08 -14.29
N ASP A 16 5.67 -1.97 -13.86
CA ASP A 16 6.71 -1.89 -12.85
C ASP A 16 6.46 -0.63 -12.04
N VAL A 17 5.91 -0.78 -10.85
CA VAL A 17 5.49 0.36 -10.04
C VAL A 17 6.12 0.29 -8.66
N HIS A 18 6.26 1.46 -8.04
CA HIS A 18 6.68 1.59 -6.65
C HIS A 18 5.48 1.46 -5.72
N VAL A 19 5.65 0.72 -4.63
CA VAL A 19 4.65 0.67 -3.56
C VAL A 19 5.34 1.04 -2.26
N VAL A 20 4.76 1.98 -1.54
CA VAL A 20 5.20 2.35 -0.20
C VAL A 20 4.39 1.50 0.78
N ILE A 21 5.08 0.68 1.56
CA ILE A 21 4.43 -0.25 2.48
C ILE A 21 3.99 0.49 3.74
N GLU A 22 2.72 0.30 4.12
CA GLU A 22 2.18 0.86 5.35
C GLU A 22 1.96 -0.20 6.41
N ILE A 23 1.39 -1.35 6.02
CA ILE A 23 1.04 -2.41 6.96
C ILE A 23 1.66 -3.72 6.48
N PRO A 24 2.65 -4.27 7.21
CA PRO A 24 3.25 -5.55 6.83
C PRO A 24 2.26 -6.71 6.92
N THR A 25 2.49 -7.73 6.12
CA THR A 25 1.70 -8.97 6.24
C THR A 25 1.88 -9.60 7.62
N ARG A 26 0.82 -10.14 8.16
CA ARG A 26 0.78 -10.77 9.49
C ARG A 26 1.27 -9.87 10.64
N SER A 27 1.17 -8.56 10.46
CA SER A 27 1.55 -7.63 11.51
C SER A 27 0.50 -7.60 12.62
N GLU A 28 0.88 -7.03 13.77
CA GLU A 28 -0.05 -6.76 14.86
C GLU A 28 -1.22 -5.91 14.37
N PRO A 29 -2.38 -5.96 15.03
CA PRO A 29 -3.57 -5.24 14.57
C PRO A 29 -3.46 -3.72 14.85
N VAL A 30 -2.46 -3.11 14.28
CA VAL A 30 -2.22 -1.66 14.35
C VAL A 30 -2.18 -1.14 12.93
N LYS A 31 -3.00 -0.17 12.63
CA LYS A 31 -2.96 0.48 11.32
C LYS A 31 -2.06 1.69 11.38
N TYR A 32 -1.09 1.72 10.50
CA TYR A 32 -0.19 2.85 10.31
C TYR A 32 -0.58 3.62 9.06
N GLU A 33 -0.28 4.90 9.05
CA GLU A 33 -0.53 5.75 7.90
C GLU A 33 0.65 6.70 7.72
N ILE A 34 1.08 6.85 6.47
CA ILE A 34 2.15 7.79 6.15
C ILE A 34 1.52 9.14 5.83
N ASP A 35 1.92 10.17 6.59
CA ASP A 35 1.53 11.53 6.29
C ASP A 35 2.24 11.97 5.02
N LYS A 36 1.48 12.22 3.96
CA LYS A 36 2.03 12.51 2.64
C LYS A 36 2.79 13.81 2.59
N LYS A 37 2.51 14.73 3.51
CA LYS A 37 3.20 16.02 3.55
C LYS A 37 4.58 15.93 4.18
N SER A 38 4.69 15.22 5.30
CA SER A 38 5.94 15.14 6.05
C SER A 38 6.73 13.88 5.76
N GLY A 39 6.10 12.85 5.20
CA GLY A 39 6.72 11.55 5.02
C GLY A 39 6.84 10.75 6.31
N THR A 40 6.18 11.20 7.37
CA THR A 40 6.27 10.58 8.70
C THR A 40 5.21 9.48 8.83
N LEU A 41 5.60 8.39 9.47
CA LEU A 41 4.70 7.28 9.75
C LEU A 41 3.99 7.52 11.08
N PHE A 42 2.67 7.57 11.02
CA PHE A 42 1.83 7.75 12.21
C PHE A 42 1.07 6.48 12.52
N VAL A 43 0.79 6.25 13.81
CA VAL A 43 -0.19 5.25 14.22
C VAL A 43 -1.57 5.85 13.97
N ASP A 44 -2.31 5.26 13.03
CA ASP A 44 -3.66 5.73 12.73
C ASP A 44 -4.65 5.24 13.78
N ARG A 45 -4.68 3.94 13.99
CA ARG A 45 -5.61 3.36 14.98
C ARG A 45 -5.23 1.92 15.31
N PHE A 46 -5.74 1.47 16.44
CA PHE A 46 -5.67 0.08 16.83
C PHE A 46 -6.92 -0.62 16.29
N LEU A 47 -6.75 -1.80 15.73
CA LEU A 47 -7.85 -2.56 15.17
C LEU A 47 -8.49 -3.42 16.27
N ASP A 48 -9.83 -3.56 16.22
CA ASP A 48 -10.58 -4.28 17.25
C ASP A 48 -10.52 -5.80 17.13
N THR A 49 -9.83 -6.30 16.12
CA THR A 49 -9.81 -7.71 15.81
C THR A 49 -8.40 -8.27 15.90
N ALA A 50 -8.29 -9.55 16.26
CA ALA A 50 -7.02 -10.27 16.24
C ALA A 50 -6.61 -10.72 14.84
N MET A 51 -7.34 -10.31 13.82
CA MET A 51 -7.03 -10.68 12.44
C MET A 51 -5.78 -9.95 11.96
N PHE A 52 -4.90 -10.70 11.31
CA PHE A 52 -3.70 -10.15 10.70
C PHE A 52 -3.97 -9.87 9.22
N TYR A 53 -3.30 -8.87 8.67
CA TYR A 53 -3.38 -8.62 7.24
C TYR A 53 -2.73 -9.78 6.48
N PRO A 54 -3.42 -10.34 5.48
CA PRO A 54 -2.88 -11.50 4.73
C PRO A 54 -1.77 -11.12 3.75
N CYS A 55 -1.67 -9.83 3.41
CA CYS A 55 -0.68 -9.32 2.46
C CYS A 55 -0.05 -8.07 3.03
N ASN A 56 1.08 -7.65 2.47
CA ASN A 56 1.62 -6.33 2.77
C ASN A 56 0.71 -5.30 2.11
N TYR A 57 0.31 -4.30 2.86
CA TYR A 57 -0.60 -3.26 2.39
C TYR A 57 0.16 -1.96 2.20
N GLY A 58 -0.06 -1.30 1.07
CA GLY A 58 0.60 -0.04 0.79
C GLY A 58 -0.12 0.77 -0.27
N TYR A 59 0.60 1.72 -0.84
CA TYR A 59 0.03 2.57 -1.89
C TYR A 59 1.09 2.92 -2.93
N ILE A 60 0.62 3.27 -4.13
CA ILE A 60 1.49 3.75 -5.19
C ILE A 60 1.63 5.26 -5.02
N PRO A 61 2.86 5.78 -4.81
CA PRO A 61 3.05 7.22 -4.63
C PRO A 61 2.70 7.99 -5.91
N SER A 62 2.35 9.25 -5.74
CA SER A 62 2.02 10.18 -6.83
C SER A 62 0.91 9.69 -7.74
N THR A 63 -0.07 8.98 -7.17
CA THR A 63 -1.27 8.53 -7.88
C THR A 63 -2.51 9.02 -7.14
N LEU A 64 -3.65 8.96 -7.83
CA LEU A 64 -4.92 9.40 -7.28
C LEU A 64 -6.00 8.42 -7.71
N SER A 65 -6.70 7.84 -6.75
CA SER A 65 -7.83 6.99 -7.01
C SER A 65 -9.14 7.77 -6.96
N GLU A 66 -10.27 7.09 -7.19
CA GLU A 66 -11.60 7.74 -7.23
C GLU A 66 -11.97 8.40 -5.91
N ASP A 67 -11.46 7.90 -4.79
CA ASP A 67 -11.77 8.46 -3.47
C ASP A 67 -10.86 9.64 -3.09
N GLY A 68 -9.96 10.05 -3.97
CA GLY A 68 -9.04 11.15 -3.72
C GLY A 68 -7.75 10.77 -3.03
N ASP A 69 -7.60 9.50 -2.65
CA ASP A 69 -6.39 8.98 -2.02
C ASP A 69 -5.48 8.31 -3.04
N PRO A 70 -4.21 8.08 -2.72
CA PRO A 70 -3.34 7.28 -3.59
C PRO A 70 -3.91 5.88 -3.80
N VAL A 71 -3.53 5.25 -4.91
CA VAL A 71 -4.01 3.92 -5.26
C VAL A 71 -3.48 2.89 -4.27
N ASP A 72 -4.38 2.12 -3.66
CA ASP A 72 -4.04 1.09 -2.69
C ASP A 72 -3.58 -0.19 -3.36
N VAL A 73 -2.60 -0.85 -2.75
CA VAL A 73 -2.01 -2.08 -3.29
C VAL A 73 -1.83 -3.10 -2.18
N LEU A 74 -2.18 -4.35 -2.50
CA LEU A 74 -1.86 -5.51 -1.68
C LEU A 74 -0.68 -6.23 -2.33
N VAL A 75 0.45 -6.26 -1.64
CA VAL A 75 1.67 -6.89 -2.15
C VAL A 75 1.82 -8.26 -1.51
N MET A 76 1.75 -9.30 -2.35
CA MET A 76 1.90 -10.67 -1.93
C MET A 76 3.37 -11.06 -1.99
N SER A 77 3.96 -11.34 -0.83
CA SER A 77 5.33 -11.82 -0.75
C SER A 77 5.44 -12.84 0.38
N PRO A 78 6.47 -13.70 0.35
CA PRO A 78 6.64 -14.70 1.41
C PRO A 78 7.01 -14.09 2.76
N SER A 79 7.50 -12.86 2.77
CA SER A 79 7.98 -12.19 3.97
C SER A 79 7.23 -10.89 4.22
N ALA A 80 7.13 -10.53 5.50
CA ALA A 80 6.62 -9.22 5.88
C ALA A 80 7.65 -8.15 5.49
N LEU A 81 7.16 -7.08 4.87
CA LEU A 81 7.99 -5.96 4.48
C LEU A 81 7.85 -4.86 5.52
N MET A 82 8.95 -4.13 5.74
CA MET A 82 8.98 -3.07 6.74
C MET A 82 8.08 -1.91 6.36
N SER A 83 7.31 -1.40 7.32
CA SER A 83 6.53 -0.17 7.11
C SER A 83 7.43 0.98 6.71
N GLY A 84 7.03 1.72 5.69
CA GLY A 84 7.81 2.82 5.15
C GLY A 84 8.77 2.43 4.04
N ALA A 85 9.03 1.14 3.84
CA ALA A 85 9.89 0.68 2.76
C ALA A 85 9.19 0.81 1.41
N VAL A 86 9.98 1.01 0.37
CA VAL A 86 9.48 1.07 -1.00
C VAL A 86 9.92 -0.20 -1.72
N ILE A 87 8.98 -0.85 -2.40
CA ILE A 87 9.27 -2.04 -3.19
C ILE A 87 8.76 -1.85 -4.62
N ARG A 88 9.50 -2.37 -5.58
CA ARG A 88 9.04 -2.44 -6.97
C ARG A 88 8.20 -3.69 -7.14
N VAL A 89 7.01 -3.52 -7.71
CA VAL A 89 6.07 -4.63 -7.86
C VAL A 89 5.52 -4.66 -9.28
N ARG A 90 4.97 -5.82 -9.63
CA ARG A 90 4.25 -6.03 -10.88
C ARG A 90 2.78 -6.27 -10.52
N PRO A 91 1.87 -5.37 -10.94
CA PRO A 91 0.44 -5.61 -10.75
C PRO A 91 -0.03 -6.85 -11.51
N ILE A 92 -0.82 -7.68 -10.83
CA ILE A 92 -1.34 -8.92 -11.43
C ILE A 92 -2.86 -9.02 -11.39
N GLY A 93 -3.54 -8.12 -10.68
CA GLY A 93 -4.98 -8.18 -10.61
C GLY A 93 -5.57 -7.00 -9.91
N LEU A 94 -6.89 -6.96 -9.91
CA LEU A 94 -7.66 -5.91 -9.26
C LEU A 94 -8.73 -6.55 -8.38
N LEU A 95 -8.75 -6.17 -7.12
CA LEU A 95 -9.77 -6.59 -6.18
C LEU A 95 -10.76 -5.45 -5.99
N LYS A 96 -11.98 -5.63 -6.48
CA LYS A 96 -13.05 -4.65 -6.27
C LYS A 96 -13.78 -4.99 -5.00
N MET A 97 -13.85 -4.03 -4.11
CA MET A 97 -14.55 -4.16 -2.85
C MET A 97 -15.63 -3.09 -2.77
N GLU A 98 -16.73 -3.41 -2.12
CA GLU A 98 -17.82 -2.45 -1.93
C GLU A 98 -18.22 -2.50 -0.47
N ASP A 99 -18.30 -1.34 0.14
CA ASP A 99 -18.74 -1.19 1.53
C ASP A 99 -19.79 -0.07 1.62
N GLU A 100 -20.13 0.32 2.84
CA GLU A 100 -21.12 1.36 3.07
C GLU A 100 -20.72 2.71 2.47
N SER A 101 -19.43 2.92 2.29
CA SER A 101 -18.89 4.17 1.75
C SER A 101 -18.78 4.15 0.23
N GLY A 102 -19.04 3.02 -0.42
CA GLY A 102 -18.98 2.88 -1.86
C GLY A 102 -17.95 1.88 -2.33
N ILE A 103 -17.49 2.05 -3.57
CA ILE A 103 -16.52 1.12 -4.19
C ILE A 103 -15.11 1.49 -3.74
N ASP A 104 -14.38 0.48 -3.27
CA ASP A 104 -12.99 0.59 -2.86
C ASP A 104 -12.22 -0.51 -3.58
N SER A 105 -11.40 -0.12 -4.54
CA SER A 105 -10.64 -1.08 -5.35
C SER A 105 -9.19 -1.11 -4.91
N LYS A 106 -8.60 -2.31 -4.87
CA LYS A 106 -7.21 -2.50 -4.50
C LYS A 106 -6.50 -3.30 -5.58
N ILE A 107 -5.28 -2.92 -5.89
CA ILE A 107 -4.46 -3.65 -6.84
C ILE A 107 -3.78 -4.79 -6.10
N LEU A 108 -3.77 -5.98 -6.73
CA LEU A 108 -2.98 -7.11 -6.27
C LEU A 108 -1.66 -7.11 -7.04
N ALA A 109 -0.57 -7.24 -6.34
CA ALA A 109 0.75 -7.19 -6.97
C ALA A 109 1.72 -8.17 -6.32
N VAL A 110 2.77 -8.48 -7.05
CA VAL A 110 3.88 -9.31 -6.57
C VAL A 110 5.19 -8.56 -6.79
N PRO A 111 6.25 -8.90 -6.04
CA PRO A 111 7.56 -8.29 -6.30
C PRO A 111 7.95 -8.47 -7.76
N ILE A 112 8.67 -7.48 -8.30
CA ILE A 112 8.92 -7.38 -9.75
C ILE A 112 9.62 -8.60 -10.33
N ASP A 113 10.38 -9.31 -9.53
CA ASP A 113 11.17 -10.47 -9.95
C ASP A 113 10.45 -11.82 -9.68
N LYS A 114 9.16 -11.78 -9.39
CA LYS A 114 8.37 -13.00 -9.09
C LYS A 114 7.37 -13.39 -10.16
#